data_8e6118653ed2e7f4f10eee2145e8bb07
#
_entry.id   8e6118653ed2e7f4f10eee2145e8bb07
#
_cell.length_a   1.000
_cell.length_b   1.000
_cell.length_c   1.000
_cell.angle_alpha   90.00
_cell.angle_beta   90.00
_cell.angle_gamma   90.00
#
_symmetry.space_group_name_H-M   'P 1'
#
loop_
_entity.id
_entity.type
_entity.pdbx_description
1 polymer ?
#
loop_
_entity_poly.entity_id
_entity_poly.type
_entity_poly.pdbx_seq_one_letter_code
_entity_poly.pdbx_strand_id
1 'polypeptide(L)'
;MEETDDGEDFARESTAERIIRLTGEISEETSEQFILNLNRVAKIQGEIIVIVSSDGGDIEEGLRIIDALQLAKNKGCPIYTVVSGKAYSMCAYIACIGDKRTIYPHSRLMFHASRFEGADDGRTLTAVELQKMHDELAVYDGVFRELLANVGLDHATIERMLASDTYVNAEEAISLGLMNSIETEII
;
A
#
# COMPACT_ATOMS: atom_id res chain seq x y z
N MET A 1 -42.51 16.95 18.08
CA MET A 1 -42.32 16.33 16.76
C MET A 1 -40.84 16.12 16.67
N GLU A 2 -40.40 14.95 17.13
CA GLU A 2 -38.99 14.55 17.16
C GLU A 2 -38.62 14.15 15.73
N GLU A 3 -37.73 14.88 15.12
CA GLU A 3 -37.05 14.45 13.90
C GLU A 3 -36.09 13.34 14.29
N THR A 4 -36.38 12.14 13.80
CA THR A 4 -35.61 10.95 14.06
C THR A 4 -34.29 11.03 13.31
N ASP A 5 -33.21 10.84 14.05
CA ASP A 5 -31.78 10.72 13.68
C ASP A 5 -31.49 9.42 12.90
N ASP A 6 -32.41 9.01 12.02
CA ASP A 6 -32.28 7.75 11.26
C ASP A 6 -31.30 7.86 10.05
N GLY A 7 -30.90 9.08 9.69
CA GLY A 7 -29.99 9.31 8.55
C GLY A 7 -28.51 9.13 8.86
N GLU A 8 -28.09 9.45 10.07
CA GLU A 8 -26.68 9.32 10.47
C GLU A 8 -26.28 7.87 10.80
N ASP A 9 -27.19 7.07 11.35
CA ASP A 9 -26.94 5.65 11.63
C ASP A 9 -26.84 4.83 10.33
N PHE A 10 -27.68 5.12 9.32
CA PHE A 10 -27.63 4.43 8.03
C PHE A 10 -26.32 4.78 7.26
N ALA A 11 -25.84 6.02 7.37
CA ALA A 11 -24.57 6.44 6.77
C ALA A 11 -23.37 5.78 7.48
N ARG A 12 -23.41 5.59 8.79
CA ARG A 12 -22.34 4.92 9.56
C ARG A 12 -22.28 3.43 9.28
N GLU A 13 -23.41 2.73 9.21
CA GLU A 13 -23.46 1.31 8.81
C GLU A 13 -22.93 1.11 7.40
N SER A 14 -23.30 1.97 6.43
CA SER A 14 -22.84 1.87 5.06
C SER A 14 -21.32 2.12 4.91
N THR A 15 -20.74 2.96 5.78
CA THR A 15 -19.29 3.27 5.76
C THR A 15 -18.48 2.13 6.36
N ALA A 16 -18.93 1.51 7.46
CA ALA A 16 -18.25 0.37 8.07
C ALA A 16 -18.16 -0.85 7.13
N GLU A 17 -19.15 -1.04 6.26
CA GLU A 17 -19.15 -2.09 5.24
C GLU A 17 -18.11 -1.86 4.12
N ARG A 18 -17.55 -0.65 3.98
CA ARG A 18 -16.58 -0.28 2.94
C ARG A 18 -15.15 -0.13 3.46
N ILE A 19 -14.89 -0.65 4.66
CA ILE A 19 -13.55 -0.71 5.24
C ILE A 19 -12.98 -2.09 4.96
N ILE A 20 -11.82 -2.15 4.30
CA ILE A 20 -11.05 -3.37 4.09
C ILE A 20 -9.67 -3.24 4.73
N ARG A 21 -9.11 -4.36 5.15
CA ARG A 21 -7.82 -4.37 5.85
C ARG A 21 -6.82 -5.21 5.08
N LEU A 22 -5.59 -4.69 4.97
CA LEU A 22 -4.41 -5.43 4.51
C LEU A 22 -3.47 -5.56 5.70
N THR A 23 -3.42 -6.75 6.29
CA THR A 23 -2.63 -7.03 7.50
C THR A 23 -1.87 -8.33 7.35
N GLY A 24 -0.71 -8.42 8.04
CA GLY A 24 0.17 -9.58 7.93
C GLY A 24 1.09 -9.50 6.72
N GLU A 25 1.72 -10.61 6.39
CA GLU A 25 2.60 -10.72 5.21
C GLU A 25 1.79 -10.69 3.90
N ILE A 26 2.33 -10.01 2.90
CA ILE A 26 1.76 -10.03 1.54
C ILE A 26 2.17 -11.35 0.88
N SER A 27 1.21 -12.24 0.69
CA SER A 27 1.33 -13.56 0.10
C SER A 27 0.17 -13.81 -0.86
N GLU A 28 0.20 -14.92 -1.59
CA GLU A 28 -0.91 -15.35 -2.47
C GLU A 28 -2.25 -15.41 -1.69
N GLU A 29 -2.25 -15.97 -0.49
CA GLU A 29 -3.46 -16.10 0.33
C GLU A 29 -4.00 -14.73 0.77
N THR A 30 -3.15 -13.85 1.29
CA THR A 30 -3.56 -12.53 1.79
C THR A 30 -3.97 -11.60 0.65
N SER A 31 -3.29 -11.64 -0.49
CA SER A 31 -3.64 -10.86 -1.67
C SER A 31 -4.98 -11.30 -2.28
N GLU A 32 -5.20 -12.60 -2.42
CA GLU A 32 -6.47 -13.14 -2.93
C GLU A 32 -7.64 -12.73 -2.03
N GLN A 33 -7.49 -12.90 -0.71
CA GLN A 33 -8.53 -12.51 0.25
C GLN A 33 -8.82 -11.00 0.21
N PHE A 34 -7.77 -10.18 0.09
CA PHE A 34 -7.91 -8.73 -0.03
C PHE A 34 -8.67 -8.36 -1.31
N ILE A 35 -8.29 -8.93 -2.45
CA ILE A 35 -8.91 -8.67 -3.76
C ILE A 35 -10.37 -9.13 -3.78
N LEU A 36 -10.70 -10.28 -3.19
CA LEU A 36 -12.08 -10.75 -3.06
C LEU A 36 -12.93 -9.73 -2.26
N ASN A 37 -12.43 -9.25 -1.13
CA ASN A 37 -13.10 -8.23 -0.32
C ASN A 37 -13.25 -6.91 -1.10
N LEU A 38 -12.19 -6.44 -1.76
CA LEU A 38 -12.23 -5.25 -2.60
C LEU A 38 -13.28 -5.36 -3.71
N ASN A 39 -13.31 -6.49 -4.42
CA ASN A 39 -14.28 -6.73 -5.47
C ASN A 39 -15.72 -6.77 -4.95
N ARG A 40 -15.94 -7.23 -3.73
CA ARG A 40 -17.26 -7.23 -3.09
C ARG A 40 -17.75 -5.81 -2.84
N VAL A 41 -16.92 -4.95 -2.24
CA VAL A 41 -17.30 -3.57 -1.90
C VAL A 41 -17.32 -2.64 -3.12
N ALA A 42 -16.48 -2.90 -4.13
CA ALA A 42 -16.40 -2.12 -5.35
C ALA A 42 -17.57 -2.37 -6.36
N LYS A 43 -18.54 -3.23 -6.01
CA LYS A 43 -19.79 -3.40 -6.80
C LYS A 43 -20.66 -2.15 -6.77
N ILE A 44 -20.54 -1.34 -5.74
CA ILE A 44 -21.26 -0.08 -5.58
C ILE A 44 -20.21 1.04 -5.59
N GLN A 45 -20.45 2.11 -6.33
CA GLN A 45 -19.57 3.29 -6.34
C GLN A 45 -19.52 3.96 -4.97
N GLY A 46 -18.41 4.57 -4.64
CA GLY A 46 -18.18 5.30 -3.41
C GLY A 46 -16.80 5.02 -2.83
N GLU A 47 -16.37 5.82 -1.88
CA GLU A 47 -15.06 5.70 -1.23
C GLU A 47 -14.89 4.33 -0.55
N ILE A 48 -13.70 3.75 -0.71
CA ILE A 48 -13.28 2.52 -0.01
C ILE A 48 -12.10 2.87 0.88
N ILE A 49 -12.23 2.56 2.17
CA ILE A 49 -11.17 2.76 3.15
C ILE A 49 -10.31 1.49 3.22
N VAL A 50 -9.01 1.64 3.02
CA VAL A 50 -8.03 0.55 3.09
C VAL A 50 -7.10 0.81 4.27
N ILE A 51 -7.28 0.07 5.35
CA ILE A 51 -6.37 0.14 6.51
C ILE A 51 -5.24 -0.86 6.28
N VAL A 52 -4.00 -0.36 6.31
CA VAL A 52 -2.80 -1.16 6.06
C VAL A 52 -1.94 -1.29 7.32
N SER A 53 -1.48 -2.53 7.61
CA SER A 53 -0.55 -2.84 8.68
C SER A 53 0.23 -4.11 8.34
N SER A 54 1.39 -3.96 7.67
CA SER A 54 2.16 -5.10 7.13
C SER A 54 3.65 -4.78 7.06
N ASP A 55 4.47 -5.82 7.17
CA ASP A 55 5.91 -5.77 6.89
C ASP A 55 6.22 -5.78 5.38
N GLY A 56 5.23 -6.02 4.54
CA GLY A 56 5.40 -6.25 3.12
C GLY A 56 5.32 -7.73 2.77
N GLY A 57 6.06 -8.18 1.78
CA GLY A 57 6.09 -9.56 1.32
C GLY A 57 6.28 -9.64 -0.19
N ASP A 58 5.62 -10.60 -0.83
CA ASP A 58 5.78 -10.90 -2.25
C ASP A 58 5.45 -9.69 -3.15
N ILE A 59 6.36 -9.41 -4.09
CA ILE A 59 6.25 -8.25 -4.98
C ILE A 59 5.11 -8.43 -5.99
N GLU A 60 4.99 -9.60 -6.60
CA GLU A 60 3.98 -9.85 -7.62
C GLU A 60 2.58 -9.81 -7.01
N GLU A 61 2.42 -10.37 -5.82
CA GLU A 61 1.15 -10.32 -5.09
C GLU A 61 0.80 -8.88 -4.65
N GLY A 62 1.79 -8.10 -4.26
CA GLY A 62 1.61 -6.68 -3.97
C GLY A 62 1.21 -5.87 -5.21
N LEU A 63 1.81 -6.13 -6.36
CA LEU A 63 1.44 -5.50 -7.62
C LEU A 63 0.01 -5.91 -8.04
N ARG A 64 -0.41 -7.15 -7.84
CA ARG A 64 -1.82 -7.58 -8.02
C ARG A 64 -2.79 -6.74 -7.17
N ILE A 65 -2.43 -6.46 -5.92
CA ILE A 65 -3.23 -5.59 -5.04
C ILE A 65 -3.30 -4.17 -5.61
N ILE A 66 -2.15 -3.61 -6.05
CA ILE A 66 -2.09 -2.26 -6.65
C ILE A 66 -2.99 -2.18 -7.89
N ASP A 67 -2.90 -3.15 -8.79
CA ASP A 67 -3.74 -3.22 -9.99
C ASP A 67 -5.22 -3.29 -9.63
N ALA A 68 -5.59 -4.10 -8.64
CA ALA A 68 -6.97 -4.23 -8.19
C ALA A 68 -7.51 -2.91 -7.61
N LEU A 69 -6.70 -2.18 -6.81
CA LEU A 69 -7.05 -0.87 -6.29
C LEU A 69 -7.22 0.15 -7.43
N GLN A 70 -6.34 0.15 -8.42
CA GLN A 70 -6.43 1.05 -9.57
C GLN A 70 -7.69 0.75 -10.41
N LEU A 71 -8.05 -0.52 -10.59
CA LEU A 71 -9.30 -0.91 -11.26
C LEU A 71 -10.54 -0.47 -10.48
N ALA A 72 -10.51 -0.52 -9.15
CA ALA A 72 -11.60 -0.01 -8.32
C ALA A 72 -11.76 1.51 -8.48
N LYS A 73 -10.65 2.27 -8.49
CA LYS A 73 -10.65 3.72 -8.77
C LYS A 73 -11.28 4.02 -10.11
N ASN A 74 -10.90 3.29 -11.17
CA ASN A 74 -11.45 3.46 -12.51
C ASN A 74 -12.98 3.16 -12.61
N LYS A 75 -13.51 2.38 -11.66
CA LYS A 75 -14.96 2.11 -11.52
C LYS A 75 -15.70 3.16 -10.70
N GLY A 76 -15.04 4.23 -10.23
CA GLY A 76 -15.64 5.29 -9.44
C GLY A 76 -15.65 4.98 -7.93
N CYS A 77 -14.69 4.19 -7.47
CA CYS A 77 -14.44 3.94 -6.05
C CYS A 77 -13.13 4.60 -5.62
N PRO A 78 -13.13 5.87 -5.19
CA PRO A 78 -11.94 6.50 -4.61
C PRO A 78 -11.37 5.67 -3.47
N ILE A 79 -10.06 5.57 -3.40
CA ILE A 79 -9.36 4.79 -2.38
C ILE A 79 -8.78 5.72 -1.31
N TYR A 80 -9.18 5.47 -0.07
CA TYR A 80 -8.62 6.12 1.10
C TYR A 80 -7.73 5.13 1.85
N THR A 81 -6.41 5.32 1.84
CA THR A 81 -5.45 4.48 2.57
C THR A 81 -5.12 5.06 3.93
N VAL A 82 -5.08 4.20 4.95
CA VAL A 82 -4.77 4.56 6.34
C VAL A 82 -3.68 3.64 6.86
N VAL A 83 -2.53 4.19 7.20
CA VAL A 83 -1.42 3.42 7.78
C VAL A 83 -1.60 3.29 9.28
N SER A 84 -1.74 2.04 9.77
CA SER A 84 -1.93 1.71 11.18
C SER A 84 -0.75 0.87 11.70
N GLY A 85 0.14 1.49 12.45
CA GLY A 85 1.35 0.87 13.00
C GLY A 85 2.51 0.86 12.01
N LYS A 86 2.42 0.08 10.93
CA LYS A 86 3.50 -0.03 9.94
C LYS A 86 2.98 -0.31 8.53
N ALA A 87 3.65 0.26 7.54
CA ALA A 87 3.57 -0.17 6.16
C ALA A 87 4.98 -0.22 5.60
N TYR A 88 5.55 -1.42 5.51
CA TYR A 88 6.94 -1.62 5.13
C TYR A 88 7.04 -2.31 3.76
N SER A 89 8.15 -2.05 3.05
CA SER A 89 8.45 -2.71 1.77
C SER A 89 7.25 -2.57 0.81
N MET A 90 6.78 -3.64 0.22
CA MET A 90 5.65 -3.65 -0.72
C MET A 90 4.39 -2.96 -0.16
N CYS A 91 4.12 -3.10 1.14
CA CYS A 91 2.96 -2.44 1.77
C CYS A 91 3.08 -0.91 1.78
N ALA A 92 4.30 -0.34 1.84
CA ALA A 92 4.50 1.10 1.75
C ALA A 92 4.09 1.66 0.38
N TYR A 93 4.41 0.94 -0.69
CA TYR A 93 3.97 1.31 -2.04
C TYR A 93 2.44 1.21 -2.17
N ILE A 94 1.81 0.16 -1.65
CA ILE A 94 0.34 0.02 -1.61
C ILE A 94 -0.29 1.18 -0.84
N ALA A 95 0.27 1.60 0.30
CA ALA A 95 -0.24 2.74 1.06
C ALA A 95 -0.21 4.05 0.25
N CYS A 96 0.76 4.21 -0.66
CA CYS A 96 0.91 5.38 -1.51
C CYS A 96 -0.09 5.45 -2.69
N ILE A 97 -0.85 4.38 -2.99
CA ILE A 97 -1.80 4.35 -4.11
C ILE A 97 -3.09 5.12 -3.82
N GLY A 98 -3.44 5.37 -2.55
CA GLY A 98 -4.67 6.05 -2.17
C GLY A 98 -4.82 7.44 -2.81
N ASP A 99 -6.06 7.81 -3.15
CA ASP A 99 -6.43 9.18 -3.53
C ASP A 99 -6.38 10.11 -2.30
N LYS A 100 -6.78 9.57 -1.15
CA LYS A 100 -6.52 10.13 0.17
C LYS A 100 -5.63 9.16 0.94
N ARG A 101 -4.58 9.67 1.60
CA ARG A 101 -3.57 8.88 2.29
C ARG A 101 -3.30 9.48 3.66
N THR A 102 -3.58 8.71 4.72
CA THR A 102 -3.30 9.16 6.09
C THR A 102 -2.49 8.12 6.86
N ILE A 103 -1.90 8.57 7.93
CA ILE A 103 -1.03 7.76 8.79
C ILE A 103 -1.30 8.09 10.25
N TYR A 104 -1.41 7.08 11.12
CA TYR A 104 -1.52 7.34 12.56
C TYR A 104 -0.20 7.90 13.13
N PRO A 105 -0.23 8.69 14.22
CA PRO A 105 0.93 9.46 14.73
C PRO A 105 2.18 8.63 15.01
N HIS A 106 2.01 7.38 15.45
CA HIS A 106 3.11 6.47 15.82
C HIS A 106 3.41 5.42 14.74
N SER A 107 2.74 5.53 13.58
CA SER A 107 2.95 4.63 12.45
C SER A 107 4.18 5.03 11.64
N ARG A 108 4.70 4.08 10.87
CA ARG A 108 5.89 4.27 10.04
C ARG A 108 5.71 3.64 8.66
N LEU A 109 6.35 4.25 7.68
CA LEU A 109 6.62 3.65 6.39
C LEU A 109 8.08 3.16 6.35
N MET A 110 8.36 2.17 5.51
CA MET A 110 9.73 1.81 5.17
C MET A 110 9.81 1.42 3.69
N PHE A 111 10.79 1.99 3.02
CA PHE A 111 11.09 1.75 1.60
C PHE A 111 12.49 1.17 1.44
N HIS A 112 12.65 0.31 0.47
CA HIS A 112 13.93 -0.22 0.01
C HIS A 112 13.81 -0.69 -1.45
N ALA A 113 14.93 -0.91 -2.12
CA ALA A 113 14.97 -1.55 -3.43
C ALA A 113 14.51 -3.01 -3.32
N SER A 114 14.07 -3.56 -4.45
CA SER A 114 13.69 -4.98 -4.53
C SER A 114 14.85 -5.89 -4.15
N ARG A 115 14.54 -7.03 -3.51
CA ARG A 115 15.52 -8.04 -3.13
C ARG A 115 14.91 -9.43 -3.19
N PHE A 116 15.72 -10.42 -3.51
CA PHE A 116 15.33 -11.81 -3.33
C PHE A 116 15.56 -12.22 -1.87
N GLU A 117 14.54 -12.74 -1.23
CA GLU A 117 14.66 -13.40 0.07
C GLU A 117 14.84 -14.89 -0.12
N GLY A 118 15.71 -15.52 0.67
CA GLY A 118 15.93 -16.98 0.65
C GLY A 118 16.93 -17.51 -0.39
N ALA A 119 17.77 -16.65 -0.96
CA ALA A 119 18.86 -17.10 -1.84
C ALA A 119 19.95 -17.96 -1.14
N ASP A 120 19.84 -18.16 0.17
CA ASP A 120 20.81 -18.96 0.97
C ASP A 120 20.34 -20.42 1.18
N ASP A 121 19.82 -21.03 0.11
CA ASP A 121 19.49 -22.46 0.08
C ASP A 121 20.72 -23.38 -0.13
N GLY A 122 21.91 -22.79 -0.07
CA GLY A 122 23.18 -23.49 -0.33
C GLY A 122 23.42 -23.86 -1.81
N ARG A 123 22.57 -23.39 -2.72
CA ARG A 123 22.69 -23.62 -4.16
C ARG A 123 23.77 -22.73 -4.77
N THR A 124 24.61 -23.32 -5.63
CA THR A 124 25.56 -22.55 -6.43
C THR A 124 24.84 -21.97 -7.64
N LEU A 125 24.84 -20.64 -7.73
CA LEU A 125 24.27 -19.93 -8.88
C LEU A 125 25.33 -19.72 -9.97
N THR A 126 24.94 -19.88 -11.22
CA THR A 126 25.76 -19.52 -12.37
C THR A 126 25.71 -18.00 -12.60
N ALA A 127 26.72 -17.46 -13.33
CA ALA A 127 26.71 -16.05 -13.70
C ALA A 127 25.46 -15.64 -14.51
N VAL A 128 24.92 -16.55 -15.31
CA VAL A 128 23.71 -16.32 -16.10
C VAL A 128 22.47 -16.23 -15.19
N GLU A 129 22.36 -17.07 -14.16
CA GLU A 129 21.26 -16.99 -13.20
C GLU A 129 21.32 -15.71 -12.37
N LEU A 130 22.51 -15.32 -11.90
CA LEU A 130 22.72 -14.06 -11.19
C LEU A 130 22.32 -12.85 -12.06
N GLN A 131 22.69 -12.86 -13.34
CA GLN A 131 22.31 -11.78 -14.26
C GLN A 131 20.79 -11.71 -14.45
N LYS A 132 20.11 -12.84 -14.63
CA LYS A 132 18.65 -12.89 -14.74
C LYS A 132 17.97 -12.35 -13.48
N MET A 133 18.41 -12.75 -12.30
CA MET A 133 17.89 -12.23 -11.03
C MET A 133 18.09 -10.72 -10.92
N HIS A 134 19.27 -10.21 -11.28
CA HIS A 134 19.54 -8.79 -11.30
C HIS A 134 18.60 -8.04 -12.26
N ASP A 135 18.40 -8.56 -13.47
CA ASP A 135 17.55 -7.92 -14.48
C ASP A 135 16.07 -7.90 -14.02
N GLU A 136 15.61 -8.95 -13.35
CA GLU A 136 14.27 -9.03 -12.79
C GLU A 136 14.07 -7.99 -11.66
N LEU A 137 15.01 -7.90 -10.70
CA LEU A 137 14.96 -6.88 -9.66
C LEU A 137 14.98 -5.46 -10.25
N ALA A 138 15.75 -5.23 -11.30
CA ALA A 138 15.80 -3.93 -11.97
C ALA A 138 14.44 -3.52 -12.57
N VAL A 139 13.65 -4.49 -13.05
CA VAL A 139 12.26 -4.24 -13.50
C VAL A 139 11.39 -3.78 -12.37
N TYR A 140 11.39 -4.50 -11.23
CA TYR A 140 10.59 -4.13 -10.05
C TYR A 140 11.01 -2.78 -9.48
N ASP A 141 12.31 -2.51 -9.39
CA ASP A 141 12.82 -1.20 -8.97
C ASP A 141 12.37 -0.07 -9.90
N GLY A 142 12.25 -0.34 -11.20
CA GLY A 142 11.65 0.59 -12.16
C GLY A 142 10.19 0.93 -11.80
N VAL A 143 9.39 -0.08 -11.50
CA VAL A 143 7.99 0.10 -11.06
C VAL A 143 7.92 0.89 -9.75
N PHE A 144 8.78 0.58 -8.77
CA PHE A 144 8.80 1.29 -7.49
C PHE A 144 9.16 2.77 -7.64
N ARG A 145 10.11 3.10 -8.52
CA ARG A 145 10.45 4.49 -8.87
C ARG A 145 9.25 5.22 -9.47
N GLU A 146 8.53 4.57 -10.37
CA GLU A 146 7.33 5.14 -10.99
C GLU A 146 6.22 5.40 -9.95
N LEU A 147 5.96 4.45 -9.07
CA LEU A 147 4.97 4.60 -7.99
C LEU A 147 5.30 5.78 -7.08
N LEU A 148 6.56 5.94 -6.68
CA LEU A 148 7.02 7.07 -5.85
C LEU A 148 7.02 8.40 -6.62
N ALA A 149 7.36 8.40 -7.89
CA ALA A 149 7.27 9.60 -8.74
C ALA A 149 5.81 10.07 -8.91
N ASN A 150 4.85 9.15 -9.01
CA ASN A 150 3.42 9.46 -9.13
C ASN A 150 2.84 10.14 -7.88
N VAL A 151 3.42 9.96 -6.70
CA VAL A 151 3.05 10.72 -5.49
C VAL A 151 3.79 12.06 -5.36
N GLY A 152 4.66 12.38 -6.31
CA GLY A 152 5.31 13.68 -6.43
C GLY A 152 6.73 13.75 -5.89
N LEU A 153 7.38 12.62 -5.57
CA LEU A 153 8.79 12.63 -5.15
C LEU A 153 9.70 12.93 -6.35
N ASP A 154 10.74 13.72 -6.12
CA ASP A 154 11.79 13.93 -7.10
C ASP A 154 12.74 12.73 -7.19
N HIS A 155 13.41 12.59 -8.35
CA HIS A 155 14.31 11.48 -8.62
C HIS A 155 15.42 11.30 -7.58
N ALA A 156 16.04 12.39 -7.10
CA ALA A 156 17.14 12.30 -6.14
C ALA A 156 16.65 11.77 -4.77
N THR A 157 15.43 12.14 -4.37
CA THR A 157 14.78 11.63 -3.16
C THR A 157 14.44 10.14 -3.30
N ILE A 158 13.90 9.73 -4.46
CA ILE A 158 13.59 8.32 -4.75
C ILE A 158 14.85 7.46 -4.67
N GLU A 159 15.93 7.84 -5.38
CA GLU A 159 17.19 7.08 -5.37
C GLU A 159 17.79 6.97 -3.95
N ARG A 160 17.71 8.04 -3.15
CA ARG A 160 18.17 8.01 -1.76
C ARG A 160 17.32 7.06 -0.90
N MET A 161 16.00 7.02 -1.13
CA MET A 161 15.10 6.14 -0.37
C MET A 161 15.29 4.67 -0.72
N LEU A 162 15.63 4.37 -1.98
CA LEU A 162 15.85 3.00 -2.44
C LEU A 162 17.28 2.49 -2.20
N ALA A 163 18.25 3.37 -1.91
CA ALA A 163 19.64 2.98 -1.68
C ALA A 163 19.85 2.12 -0.41
N SER A 164 18.95 2.20 0.55
CA SER A 164 18.98 1.42 1.80
C SER A 164 17.59 1.37 2.43
N ASP A 165 17.42 0.55 3.47
CA ASP A 165 16.18 0.53 4.24
C ASP A 165 15.91 1.91 4.84
N THR A 166 14.97 2.65 4.25
CA THR A 166 14.63 4.02 4.63
C THR A 166 13.33 4.05 5.40
N TYR A 167 13.43 4.28 6.71
CA TYR A 167 12.28 4.43 7.60
C TYR A 167 11.81 5.88 7.63
N VAL A 168 10.51 6.06 7.50
CA VAL A 168 9.85 7.38 7.46
C VAL A 168 8.76 7.40 8.52
N ASN A 169 8.83 8.34 9.47
CA ASN A 169 7.77 8.56 10.46
C ASN A 169 6.60 9.37 9.88
N ALA A 170 5.55 9.58 10.67
CA ALA A 170 4.34 10.25 10.21
C ALA A 170 4.60 11.69 9.72
N GLU A 171 5.39 12.47 10.44
CA GLU A 171 5.71 13.86 10.10
C GLU A 171 6.57 13.94 8.83
N GLU A 172 7.57 13.07 8.70
CA GLU A 172 8.41 12.96 7.52
C GLU A 172 7.59 12.52 6.30
N ALA A 173 6.64 11.58 6.47
CA ALA A 173 5.75 11.12 5.40
C ALA A 173 4.88 12.25 4.84
N ILE A 174 4.38 13.15 5.70
CA ILE A 174 3.66 14.36 5.28
C ILE A 174 4.61 15.32 4.54
N SER A 175 5.78 15.58 5.11
CA SER A 175 6.77 16.51 4.54
C SER A 175 7.23 16.07 3.13
N LEU A 176 7.34 14.78 2.90
CA LEU A 176 7.70 14.17 1.61
C LEU A 176 6.51 14.07 0.64
N GLY A 177 5.28 14.34 1.07
CA GLY A 177 4.07 14.16 0.26
C GLY A 177 3.62 12.72 0.08
N LEU A 178 4.24 11.76 0.77
CA LEU A 178 3.84 10.36 0.76
C LEU A 178 2.45 10.17 1.36
N MET A 179 2.18 10.89 2.44
CA MET A 179 0.87 10.95 3.11
C MET A 179 0.32 12.37 3.08
N ASN A 180 -1.01 12.52 3.14
CA ASN A 180 -1.67 13.82 3.07
C ASN A 180 -1.86 14.44 4.47
N SER A 181 -2.12 13.63 5.50
CA SER A 181 -2.32 14.09 6.88
C SER A 181 -2.08 12.98 7.89
N ILE A 182 -1.86 13.40 9.15
CA ILE A 182 -1.87 12.47 10.29
C ILE A 182 -3.33 12.23 10.68
N GLU A 183 -3.69 10.97 10.85
CA GLU A 183 -5.01 10.54 11.30
C GLU A 183 -5.10 10.63 12.83
N THR A 184 -6.12 11.25 13.35
CA THR A 184 -6.32 11.43 14.79
C THR A 184 -7.59 10.76 15.31
N GLU A 185 -8.44 10.28 14.42
CA GLU A 185 -9.67 9.58 14.75
C GLU A 185 -9.54 8.08 14.50
N ILE A 186 -10.34 7.29 15.20
CA ILE A 186 -10.42 5.84 14.98
C ILE A 186 -11.36 5.60 13.79
N ILE A 187 -10.86 4.90 12.78
CA ILE A 187 -11.61 4.51 11.58
C ILE A 187 -12.08 3.06 11.70
#